data_5a69a6b39fb0c44b6d65aa5a3aac5130
#
_entry.id   5a69a6b39fb0c44b6d65aa5a3aac5130
#
_cell.length_a   1.000
_cell.length_b   1.000
_cell.length_c   1.000
_cell.angle_alpha   90.00
_cell.angle_beta   90.00
_cell.angle_gamma   90.00
#
_symmetry.space_group_name_H-M   'P 1'
#
loop_
_entity.id
_entity.type
_entity.pdbx_description
1 polymer ?
#
loop_
_entity_poly.entity_id
_entity_poly.type
_entity_poly.pdbx_seq_one_letter_code
_entity_poly.pdbx_strand_id
1 'polypeptide(L)'
;MNNLFDLLLQKPLPDPWLQGLLFVSFTLHLLFALFTLGTAILAFSYLLIGHWGTKPQAVGLAGRIAKAFMSHKSLAVVLGVAPLLLIQVAFTIPFFTSVTLFAPYWLAIIVLLIVAFLAFDLLAHFLDRNRLVPLILGTIGLLTLLAVPGIFVLILTASEHPSGWIAIIGQGYRLNGPLALHWLFRYLHVLGGAVMFGAAFHYFFAVEDTEDRKSLLRLLVAGTLLQMVLGILLYASLPDKPGIMVNLALFAGVAGAALFLWYLFTLGNTGEVPLPLHLTVFAMMCILVSMLLGRQLIQNRTYLPLTASLQEKTRAHSRETGAFAQESLERYQTKLNVVYDNGATIYANSCAFCHGELADGAGPEAKNMEVRPENLAAVRTTAPYLHKILTDGVPGSAMPYFSFLDRNKLDALAEYLNATHHLLGKQEPVPVAVSAPDRRQAGQEYAQSCTPCHGMDGKGTEQARDYRPPVPDFTVYSLTPRQMFEVISNGYHGTLMPSFGNLPEGVRWGLVEIVFAKRDQGGKR
;
A
#
# COMPACT_ATOMS: atom_id res chain seq x y z
N MET A 1 -27.50 15.30 -5.59
CA MET A 1 -26.16 15.11 -6.18
C MET A 1 -25.49 13.98 -5.43
N ASN A 2 -25.04 12.96 -6.13
CA ASN A 2 -24.26 11.90 -5.49
C ASN A 2 -22.98 12.54 -4.95
N ASN A 3 -22.64 12.29 -3.70
CA ASN A 3 -21.42 12.81 -3.09
C ASN A 3 -20.21 12.38 -3.92
N LEU A 4 -19.26 13.29 -4.12
CA LEU A 4 -18.01 13.01 -4.85
C LEU A 4 -17.25 11.80 -4.26
N PHE A 5 -17.35 11.60 -2.95
CA PHE A 5 -16.77 10.44 -2.25
C PHE A 5 -17.47 9.12 -2.57
N ASP A 6 -18.78 9.12 -2.84
CA ASP A 6 -19.48 7.93 -3.31
C ASP A 6 -19.04 7.54 -4.72
N LEU A 7 -18.69 8.51 -5.57
CA LEU A 7 -18.16 8.26 -6.91
C LEU A 7 -16.77 7.62 -6.89
N LEU A 8 -15.90 8.04 -5.99
CA LEU A 8 -14.52 7.51 -5.88
C LEU A 8 -14.46 6.07 -5.39
N LEU A 9 -15.50 5.58 -4.71
CA LEU A 9 -15.61 4.22 -4.18
C LEU A 9 -16.61 3.35 -4.96
N GLN A 10 -17.28 3.91 -5.97
CA GLN A 10 -18.16 3.12 -6.83
C GLN A 10 -17.35 2.18 -7.70
N LYS A 11 -17.67 0.90 -7.59
CA LYS A 11 -17.13 -0.10 -8.51
C LYS A 11 -17.75 0.10 -9.90
N PRO A 12 -16.97 -0.07 -10.97
CA PRO A 12 -17.45 0.14 -12.34
C PRO A 12 -18.52 -0.86 -12.75
N LEU A 13 -18.58 -2.01 -12.08
CA LEU A 13 -19.54 -3.08 -12.31
C LEU A 13 -20.03 -3.67 -10.98
N PRO A 14 -21.23 -4.28 -10.95
CA PRO A 14 -21.71 -5.04 -9.79
C PRO A 14 -20.72 -6.15 -9.38
N ASP A 15 -20.61 -6.41 -8.07
CA ASP A 15 -19.67 -7.38 -7.51
C ASP A 15 -19.69 -8.77 -8.16
N PRO A 16 -20.84 -9.38 -8.49
CA PRO A 16 -20.86 -10.69 -9.15
C PRO A 16 -20.14 -10.70 -10.50
N TRP A 17 -20.29 -9.63 -11.29
CA TRP A 17 -19.61 -9.50 -12.58
C TRP A 17 -18.12 -9.30 -12.42
N LEU A 18 -17.69 -8.44 -11.48
CA LEU A 18 -16.26 -8.23 -11.19
C LEU A 18 -15.59 -9.52 -10.72
N GLN A 19 -16.26 -10.28 -9.86
CA GLN A 19 -15.75 -11.56 -9.37
C GLN A 19 -15.70 -12.62 -10.47
N GLY A 20 -16.74 -12.68 -11.33
CA GLY A 20 -16.76 -13.57 -12.48
C GLY A 20 -15.63 -13.28 -13.47
N LEU A 21 -15.43 -12.00 -13.82
CA LEU A 21 -14.34 -11.58 -14.69
C LEU A 21 -12.97 -11.84 -14.06
N LEU A 22 -12.83 -11.58 -12.76
CA LEU A 22 -11.60 -11.89 -12.01
C LEU A 22 -11.32 -13.39 -12.04
N PHE A 23 -12.31 -14.22 -11.78
CA PHE A 23 -12.18 -15.68 -11.81
C PHE A 23 -11.73 -16.20 -13.18
N VAL A 24 -12.40 -15.79 -14.25
CA VAL A 24 -12.06 -16.22 -15.62
C VAL A 24 -10.68 -15.74 -16.03
N SER A 25 -10.39 -14.45 -15.85
CA SER A 25 -9.09 -13.88 -16.23
C SER A 25 -7.94 -14.48 -15.41
N PHE A 26 -8.15 -14.71 -14.11
CA PHE A 26 -7.17 -15.34 -13.24
C PHE A 26 -6.94 -16.81 -13.61
N THR A 27 -8.00 -17.57 -13.94
CA THR A 27 -7.89 -18.96 -14.39
C THR A 27 -7.06 -19.03 -15.66
N LEU A 28 -7.33 -18.18 -16.63
CA LEU A 28 -6.59 -18.12 -17.88
C LEU A 28 -5.13 -17.74 -17.68
N HIS A 29 -4.86 -16.70 -16.87
CA HIS A 29 -3.50 -16.32 -16.51
C HIS A 29 -2.76 -17.45 -15.81
N LEU A 30 -3.39 -18.08 -14.80
CA LEU A 30 -2.73 -19.12 -14.01
C LEU A 30 -2.38 -20.35 -14.88
N LEU A 31 -3.25 -20.73 -15.81
CA LEU A 31 -2.95 -21.81 -16.76
C LEU A 31 -1.63 -21.56 -17.49
N PHE A 32 -1.46 -20.37 -18.08
CA PHE A 32 -0.25 -20.02 -18.81
C PHE A 32 0.95 -19.76 -17.89
N ALA A 33 0.73 -19.22 -16.70
CA ALA A 33 1.79 -19.01 -15.71
C ALA A 33 2.35 -20.35 -15.20
N LEU A 34 1.48 -21.30 -14.82
CA LEU A 34 1.88 -22.64 -14.41
C LEU A 34 2.62 -23.38 -15.53
N PHE A 35 2.11 -23.30 -16.74
CA PHE A 35 2.76 -23.88 -17.91
C PHE A 35 4.16 -23.26 -18.14
N THR A 36 4.28 -21.93 -18.13
CA THR A 36 5.56 -21.24 -18.34
C THR A 36 6.57 -21.58 -17.24
N LEU A 37 6.15 -21.53 -15.99
CA LEU A 37 6.98 -21.87 -14.84
C LEU A 37 7.42 -23.34 -14.87
N GLY A 38 6.47 -24.25 -15.15
CA GLY A 38 6.76 -25.68 -15.29
C GLY A 38 7.74 -25.99 -16.42
N THR A 39 7.57 -25.34 -17.56
CA THR A 39 8.49 -25.44 -18.71
C THR A 39 9.90 -24.99 -18.32
N ALA A 40 10.05 -23.89 -17.58
CA ALA A 40 11.35 -23.42 -17.11
C ALA A 40 12.02 -24.42 -16.14
N ILE A 41 11.25 -24.93 -15.18
CA ILE A 41 11.72 -25.95 -14.22
C ILE A 41 12.19 -27.21 -14.96
N LEU A 42 11.40 -27.69 -15.91
CA LEU A 42 11.72 -28.89 -16.70
C LEU A 42 12.94 -28.67 -17.57
N ALA A 43 13.01 -27.55 -18.31
CA ALA A 43 14.17 -27.24 -19.18
C ALA A 43 15.48 -27.28 -18.38
N PHE A 44 15.50 -26.63 -17.22
CA PHE A 44 16.68 -26.60 -16.36
C PHE A 44 16.96 -27.96 -15.72
N SER A 45 15.95 -28.70 -15.28
CA SER A 45 16.12 -30.03 -14.68
C SER A 45 16.72 -31.02 -15.69
N TYR A 46 16.22 -31.05 -16.93
CA TYR A 46 16.78 -31.91 -17.97
C TYR A 46 18.20 -31.45 -18.42
N LEU A 47 18.47 -30.15 -18.37
CA LEU A 47 19.81 -29.61 -18.58
C LEU A 47 20.80 -30.15 -17.54
N LEU A 48 20.42 -30.13 -16.25
CA LEU A 48 21.23 -30.69 -15.16
C LEU A 48 21.45 -32.19 -15.31
N ILE A 49 20.39 -32.96 -15.61
CA ILE A 49 20.47 -34.42 -15.84
C ILE A 49 21.41 -34.74 -16.99
N GLY A 50 21.37 -33.95 -18.06
CA GLY A 50 22.24 -34.16 -19.24
C GLY A 50 23.70 -33.81 -19.00
N HIS A 51 23.99 -32.84 -18.11
CA HIS A 51 25.37 -32.41 -17.82
C HIS A 51 26.07 -33.25 -16.75
N TRP A 52 25.35 -33.63 -15.70
CA TRP A 52 25.90 -34.38 -14.56
C TRP A 52 25.48 -35.84 -14.52
N GLY A 53 24.50 -36.23 -15.32
CA GLY A 53 23.98 -37.57 -15.39
C GLY A 53 24.58 -38.40 -16.54
N THR A 54 24.16 -39.66 -16.59
CA THR A 54 24.56 -40.62 -17.63
C THR A 54 23.78 -40.50 -18.94
N LYS A 55 22.98 -39.44 -19.13
CA LYS A 55 22.03 -39.27 -20.24
C LYS A 55 22.31 -38.00 -21.07
N PRO A 56 23.31 -37.97 -21.94
CA PRO A 56 23.58 -36.77 -22.76
C PRO A 56 22.39 -36.32 -23.63
N GLN A 57 21.51 -37.25 -24.01
CA GLN A 57 20.30 -36.99 -24.79
C GLN A 57 19.30 -36.04 -24.08
N ALA A 58 19.37 -35.95 -22.75
CA ALA A 58 18.52 -35.02 -21.96
C ALA A 58 18.80 -33.55 -22.28
N VAL A 59 20.00 -33.19 -22.76
CA VAL A 59 20.32 -31.82 -23.20
C VAL A 59 19.48 -31.44 -24.42
N GLY A 60 19.29 -32.37 -25.37
CA GLY A 60 18.43 -32.15 -26.53
C GLY A 60 16.95 -31.91 -26.13
N LEU A 61 16.44 -32.66 -25.16
CA LEU A 61 15.09 -32.43 -24.60
C LEU A 61 15.02 -31.08 -23.90
N ALA A 62 16.02 -30.74 -23.08
CA ALA A 62 16.11 -29.43 -22.44
C ALA A 62 16.02 -28.27 -23.45
N GLY A 63 16.71 -28.40 -24.57
CA GLY A 63 16.70 -27.41 -25.67
C GLY A 63 15.31 -27.25 -26.32
N ARG A 64 14.63 -28.37 -26.60
CA ARG A 64 13.24 -28.31 -27.12
C ARG A 64 12.29 -27.65 -26.15
N ILE A 65 12.37 -27.99 -24.87
CA ILE A 65 11.56 -27.40 -23.79
C ILE A 65 11.89 -25.91 -23.64
N ALA A 66 13.17 -25.51 -23.64
CA ALA A 66 13.56 -24.11 -23.55
C ALA A 66 13.06 -23.26 -24.73
N LYS A 67 13.02 -23.81 -25.95
CA LYS A 67 12.40 -23.12 -27.10
C LYS A 67 10.90 -22.89 -26.93
N ALA A 68 10.17 -23.84 -26.34
CA ALA A 68 8.76 -23.67 -26.02
C ALA A 68 8.55 -22.56 -24.99
N PHE A 69 9.40 -22.43 -23.97
CA PHE A 69 9.37 -21.32 -23.01
C PHE A 69 9.43 -19.95 -23.70
N MET A 70 10.35 -19.78 -24.67
CA MET A 70 10.48 -18.50 -25.38
C MET A 70 9.20 -18.08 -26.11
N SER A 71 8.44 -19.05 -26.65
CA SER A 71 7.20 -18.79 -27.39
C SER A 71 6.02 -18.36 -26.47
N HIS A 72 5.99 -18.82 -25.24
CA HIS A 72 4.80 -18.68 -24.37
C HIS A 72 4.95 -17.72 -23.20
N LYS A 73 6.19 -17.36 -22.81
CA LYS A 73 6.47 -16.48 -21.67
C LYS A 73 5.73 -15.13 -21.74
N SER A 74 5.68 -14.52 -22.92
CA SER A 74 5.01 -13.22 -23.12
C SER A 74 3.50 -13.30 -22.90
N LEU A 75 2.89 -14.42 -23.31
CA LEU A 75 1.45 -14.63 -23.14
C LEU A 75 1.08 -14.75 -21.65
N ALA A 76 1.91 -15.44 -20.85
CA ALA A 76 1.70 -15.53 -19.41
C ALA A 76 1.70 -14.15 -18.75
N VAL A 77 2.60 -13.24 -19.13
CA VAL A 77 2.67 -11.88 -18.59
C VAL A 77 1.47 -11.04 -19.04
N VAL A 78 1.16 -11.04 -20.33
CA VAL A 78 0.03 -10.23 -20.88
C VAL A 78 -1.29 -10.65 -20.24
N LEU A 79 -1.53 -11.95 -20.10
CA LEU A 79 -2.75 -12.46 -19.45
C LEU A 79 -2.80 -12.14 -17.95
N GLY A 80 -1.67 -11.82 -17.30
CA GLY A 80 -1.60 -11.43 -15.91
C GLY A 80 -2.10 -10.00 -15.63
N VAL A 81 -2.13 -9.14 -16.63
CA VAL A 81 -2.56 -7.75 -16.48
C VAL A 81 -4.04 -7.66 -16.08
N ALA A 82 -4.91 -8.42 -16.74
CA ALA A 82 -6.34 -8.37 -16.50
C ALA A 82 -6.73 -8.77 -15.05
N PRO A 83 -6.32 -9.94 -14.52
CA PRO A 83 -6.65 -10.30 -13.14
C PRO A 83 -5.98 -9.36 -12.12
N LEU A 84 -4.81 -8.80 -12.43
CA LEU A 84 -4.15 -7.83 -11.56
C LEU A 84 -4.97 -6.53 -11.44
N LEU A 85 -5.46 -5.99 -12.54
CA LEU A 85 -6.32 -4.81 -12.54
C LEU A 85 -7.67 -5.09 -11.86
N LEU A 86 -8.26 -6.26 -12.13
CA LEU A 86 -9.56 -6.63 -11.57
C LEU A 86 -9.50 -6.84 -10.05
N ILE A 87 -8.43 -7.44 -9.50
CA ILE A 87 -8.29 -7.61 -8.05
C ILE A 87 -8.12 -6.26 -7.33
N GLN A 88 -7.42 -5.31 -7.97
CA GLN A 88 -7.27 -3.94 -7.44
C GLN A 88 -8.63 -3.22 -7.33
N VAL A 89 -9.49 -3.39 -8.31
CA VAL A 89 -10.84 -2.79 -8.33
C VAL A 89 -11.82 -3.53 -7.42
N ALA A 90 -11.79 -4.87 -7.46
CA ALA A 90 -12.73 -5.68 -6.68
C ALA A 90 -12.43 -5.65 -5.18
N PHE A 91 -11.14 -5.63 -4.80
CA PHE A 91 -10.66 -5.78 -3.43
C PHE A 91 -9.55 -4.77 -3.09
N THR A 92 -9.80 -3.51 -3.36
CA THR A 92 -8.86 -2.39 -3.27
C THR A 92 -8.08 -2.40 -1.95
N ILE A 93 -8.76 -2.36 -0.80
CA ILE A 93 -8.10 -2.21 0.50
C ILE A 93 -7.27 -3.44 0.88
N PRO A 94 -7.78 -4.69 0.87
CA PRO A 94 -6.97 -5.85 1.19
C PRO A 94 -5.75 -5.99 0.29
N PHE A 95 -5.90 -5.72 -1.00
CA PHE A 95 -4.82 -5.84 -1.96
C PHE A 95 -3.73 -4.79 -1.74
N PHE A 96 -4.10 -3.50 -1.75
CA PHE A 96 -3.11 -2.43 -1.62
C PHE A 96 -2.43 -2.39 -0.25
N THR A 97 -3.15 -2.69 0.83
CA THR A 97 -2.54 -2.80 2.15
C THR A 97 -1.45 -3.88 2.16
N SER A 98 -1.74 -5.06 1.60
CA SER A 98 -0.75 -6.14 1.55
C SER A 98 0.41 -5.86 0.62
N VAL A 99 0.17 -5.19 -0.51
CA VAL A 99 1.23 -4.70 -1.40
C VAL A 99 2.13 -3.69 -0.67
N THR A 100 1.55 -2.78 0.11
CA THR A 100 2.32 -1.78 0.88
C THR A 100 3.17 -2.44 1.98
N LEU A 101 2.62 -3.45 2.69
CA LEU A 101 3.37 -4.21 3.69
C LEU A 101 4.62 -4.89 3.11
N PHE A 102 4.58 -5.30 1.86
CA PHE A 102 5.66 -6.00 1.17
C PHE A 102 6.16 -5.28 -0.08
N ALA A 103 6.09 -3.94 -0.09
CA ALA A 103 6.38 -3.10 -1.25
C ALA A 103 7.75 -3.36 -1.92
N PRO A 104 8.87 -3.54 -1.21
CA PRO A 104 10.15 -3.84 -1.85
C PRO A 104 10.12 -5.15 -2.67
N TYR A 105 9.48 -6.19 -2.12
CA TYR A 105 9.33 -7.47 -2.82
C TYR A 105 8.40 -7.35 -4.03
N TRP A 106 7.29 -6.61 -3.88
CA TRP A 106 6.37 -6.36 -4.98
C TRP A 106 7.03 -5.66 -6.16
N LEU A 107 7.79 -4.61 -5.89
CA LEU A 107 8.54 -3.89 -6.93
C LEU A 107 9.64 -4.74 -7.56
N ALA A 108 10.25 -5.65 -6.81
CA ALA A 108 11.26 -6.57 -7.31
C ALA A 108 10.72 -7.53 -8.38
N ILE A 109 9.41 -7.84 -8.41
CA ILE A 109 8.81 -8.77 -9.40
C ILE A 109 9.16 -8.37 -10.83
N ILE A 110 9.12 -7.07 -11.16
CA ILE A 110 9.42 -6.57 -12.51
C ILE A 110 10.86 -6.91 -12.89
N VAL A 111 11.81 -6.61 -12.01
CA VAL A 111 13.24 -6.87 -12.25
C VAL A 111 13.51 -8.38 -12.33
N LEU A 112 12.91 -9.16 -11.44
CA LEU A 112 13.03 -10.61 -11.41
C LEU A 112 12.52 -11.26 -12.70
N LEU A 113 11.39 -10.80 -13.23
CA LEU A 113 10.85 -11.28 -14.51
C LEU A 113 11.75 -10.92 -15.69
N ILE A 114 12.27 -9.69 -15.73
CA ILE A 114 13.21 -9.28 -16.79
C ILE A 114 14.46 -10.16 -16.78
N VAL A 115 15.07 -10.33 -15.60
CA VAL A 115 16.28 -11.16 -15.45
C VAL A 115 15.99 -12.61 -15.82
N ALA A 116 14.86 -13.18 -15.35
CA ALA A 116 14.47 -14.55 -15.67
C ALA A 116 14.33 -14.76 -17.18
N PHE A 117 13.61 -13.87 -17.86
CA PHE A 117 13.35 -14.01 -19.30
C PHE A 117 14.60 -13.84 -20.13
N LEU A 118 15.44 -12.84 -19.82
CA LEU A 118 16.73 -12.68 -20.49
C LEU A 118 17.65 -13.87 -20.26
N ALA A 119 17.69 -14.40 -19.03
CA ALA A 119 18.51 -15.55 -18.71
C ALA A 119 18.09 -16.81 -19.50
N PHE A 120 16.78 -17.09 -19.62
CA PHE A 120 16.30 -18.22 -20.42
C PHE A 120 16.47 -18.01 -21.94
N ASP A 121 16.32 -16.77 -22.44
CA ASP A 121 16.60 -16.47 -23.86
C ASP A 121 18.08 -16.69 -24.20
N LEU A 122 18.98 -16.22 -23.34
CA LEU A 122 20.41 -16.44 -23.48
C LEU A 122 20.78 -17.92 -23.28
N LEU A 123 20.15 -18.62 -22.32
CA LEU A 123 20.33 -20.06 -22.13
C LEU A 123 20.07 -20.80 -23.46
N ALA A 124 18.91 -20.55 -24.07
CA ALA A 124 18.55 -21.20 -25.33
C ALA A 124 19.53 -20.88 -26.48
N HIS A 125 20.09 -19.65 -26.50
CA HIS A 125 21.08 -19.25 -27.50
C HIS A 125 22.44 -19.93 -27.31
N PHE A 126 22.89 -20.13 -26.07
CA PHE A 126 24.22 -20.68 -25.77
C PHE A 126 24.21 -22.19 -25.51
N LEU A 127 23.07 -22.86 -25.61
CA LEU A 127 22.92 -24.28 -25.26
C LEU A 127 23.91 -25.18 -26.02
N ASP A 128 24.12 -24.90 -27.32
CA ASP A 128 24.98 -25.71 -28.21
C ASP A 128 26.43 -25.23 -28.24
N ARG A 129 26.76 -24.09 -27.64
CA ARG A 129 28.08 -23.44 -27.76
C ARG A 129 28.98 -23.65 -26.56
N ASN A 130 28.42 -23.84 -25.38
CA ASN A 130 29.17 -23.93 -24.12
C ASN A 130 28.39 -24.77 -23.09
N ARG A 131 29.11 -25.46 -22.21
CA ARG A 131 28.48 -26.27 -21.15
C ARG A 131 28.17 -25.49 -19.87
N LEU A 132 29.02 -24.54 -19.48
CA LEU A 132 28.87 -23.80 -18.20
C LEU A 132 27.91 -22.63 -18.30
N VAL A 133 27.92 -21.89 -19.42
CA VAL A 133 27.08 -20.70 -19.59
C VAL A 133 25.60 -21.02 -19.46
N PRO A 134 25.02 -22.06 -20.12
CA PRO A 134 23.63 -22.43 -19.93
C PRO A 134 23.27 -22.81 -18.50
N LEU A 135 24.18 -23.47 -17.75
CA LEU A 135 23.97 -23.84 -16.36
C LEU A 135 23.89 -22.59 -15.47
N ILE A 136 24.77 -21.62 -15.63
CA ILE A 136 24.76 -20.37 -14.89
C ILE A 136 23.48 -19.57 -15.20
N LEU A 137 23.20 -19.41 -16.50
CA LEU A 137 21.99 -18.67 -16.94
C LEU A 137 20.70 -19.35 -16.48
N GLY A 138 20.64 -20.70 -16.59
CA GLY A 138 19.50 -21.47 -16.12
C GLY A 138 19.30 -21.36 -14.61
N THR A 139 20.38 -21.36 -13.84
CA THR A 139 20.33 -21.18 -12.39
C THR A 139 19.78 -19.78 -12.04
N ILE A 140 20.35 -18.73 -12.65
CA ILE A 140 19.88 -17.35 -12.43
C ILE A 140 18.42 -17.21 -12.86
N GLY A 141 18.11 -17.66 -14.08
CA GLY A 141 16.75 -17.57 -14.62
C GLY A 141 15.72 -18.34 -13.79
N LEU A 142 16.06 -19.56 -13.33
CA LEU A 142 15.15 -20.35 -12.51
C LEU A 142 14.96 -19.73 -11.12
N LEU A 143 16.02 -19.32 -10.43
CA LEU A 143 15.92 -18.73 -9.09
C LEU A 143 15.09 -17.44 -9.11
N THR A 144 15.34 -16.57 -10.09
CA THR A 144 14.57 -15.33 -10.24
C THR A 144 13.11 -15.60 -10.62
N LEU A 145 12.85 -16.58 -11.49
CA LEU A 145 11.50 -16.96 -11.88
C LEU A 145 10.72 -17.62 -10.73
N LEU A 146 11.38 -18.45 -9.90
CA LEU A 146 10.78 -19.06 -8.72
C LEU A 146 10.43 -18.04 -7.63
N ALA A 147 11.20 -16.97 -7.50
CA ALA A 147 10.92 -15.91 -6.54
C ALA A 147 9.58 -15.19 -6.81
N VAL A 148 9.20 -15.03 -8.08
CA VAL A 148 7.98 -14.32 -8.49
C VAL A 148 6.70 -14.90 -7.88
N PRO A 149 6.34 -16.19 -8.07
CA PRO A 149 5.17 -16.78 -7.42
C PRO A 149 5.30 -16.80 -5.90
N GLY A 150 6.52 -16.91 -5.34
CA GLY A 150 6.76 -16.82 -3.90
C GLY A 150 6.32 -15.47 -3.33
N ILE A 151 6.70 -14.38 -3.97
CA ILE A 151 6.30 -13.02 -3.59
C ILE A 151 4.80 -12.83 -3.79
N PHE A 152 4.25 -13.27 -4.92
CA PHE A 152 2.82 -13.11 -5.21
C PHE A 152 1.96 -13.87 -4.19
N VAL A 153 2.32 -15.10 -3.86
CA VAL A 153 1.66 -15.92 -2.84
C VAL A 153 1.81 -15.29 -1.44
N LEU A 154 2.95 -14.64 -1.14
CA LEU A 154 3.15 -13.90 0.11
C LEU A 154 2.12 -12.77 0.26
N ILE A 155 1.99 -11.95 -0.76
CA ILE A 155 1.04 -10.82 -0.78
C ILE A 155 -0.40 -11.32 -0.69
N LEU A 156 -0.77 -12.36 -1.43
CA LEU A 156 -2.10 -12.96 -1.35
C LEU A 156 -2.38 -13.54 0.04
N THR A 157 -1.41 -14.21 0.65
CA THR A 157 -1.57 -14.76 2.00
C THR A 157 -1.79 -13.65 3.02
N ALA A 158 -1.04 -12.56 2.95
CA ALA A 158 -1.25 -11.40 3.82
C ALA A 158 -2.61 -10.71 3.56
N SER A 159 -3.04 -10.60 2.30
CA SER A 159 -4.30 -9.96 1.95
C SER A 159 -5.52 -10.75 2.43
N GLU A 160 -5.42 -12.06 2.48
CA GLU A 160 -6.47 -12.96 2.95
C GLU A 160 -6.56 -13.03 4.50
N HIS A 161 -5.58 -12.42 5.22
CA HIS A 161 -5.51 -12.41 6.69
C HIS A 161 -5.37 -10.99 7.26
N PRO A 162 -6.39 -10.13 7.14
CA PRO A 162 -6.33 -8.73 7.59
C PRO A 162 -6.06 -8.58 9.09
N SER A 163 -6.53 -9.52 9.91
CA SER A 163 -6.28 -9.53 11.36
C SER A 163 -4.80 -9.67 11.72
N GLY A 164 -3.98 -10.17 10.80
CA GLY A 164 -2.54 -10.34 10.98
C GLY A 164 -1.70 -9.10 10.64
N TRP A 165 -2.25 -8.07 10.01
CA TRP A 165 -1.47 -6.93 9.50
C TRP A 165 -0.68 -6.19 10.59
N ILE A 166 -1.31 -5.92 11.73
CA ILE A 166 -0.64 -5.25 12.87
C ILE A 166 0.52 -6.11 13.40
N ALA A 167 0.33 -7.43 13.47
CA ALA A 167 1.40 -8.35 13.89
C ALA A 167 2.55 -8.39 12.87
N ILE A 168 2.26 -8.35 11.57
CA ILE A 168 3.27 -8.28 10.50
C ILE A 168 4.13 -7.02 10.66
N ILE A 169 3.52 -5.86 10.90
CA ILE A 169 4.24 -4.60 11.15
C ILE A 169 5.11 -4.73 12.41
N GLY A 170 4.53 -5.18 13.52
CA GLY A 170 5.24 -5.33 14.80
C GLY A 170 6.39 -6.34 14.77
N GLN A 171 6.38 -7.29 13.82
CA GLN A 171 7.44 -8.28 13.61
C GLN A 171 8.45 -7.89 12.51
N GLY A 172 8.49 -6.62 12.12
CA GLY A 172 9.41 -6.12 11.09
C GLY A 172 9.08 -6.66 9.69
N TYR A 173 7.80 -6.62 9.32
CA TYR A 173 7.29 -7.04 8.01
C TYR A 173 7.51 -8.52 7.70
N ARG A 174 7.33 -9.39 8.71
CA ARG A 174 7.44 -10.85 8.58
C ARG A 174 6.12 -11.52 8.92
N LEU A 175 5.82 -12.61 8.24
CA LEU A 175 4.69 -13.47 8.61
C LEU A 175 4.99 -14.15 9.94
N ASN A 176 3.98 -14.30 10.79
CA ASN A 176 4.07 -15.17 11.97
C ASN A 176 4.18 -16.64 11.55
N GLY A 177 4.57 -17.53 12.47
CA GLY A 177 4.82 -18.94 12.20
C GLY A 177 3.68 -19.65 11.43
N PRO A 178 2.42 -19.60 11.88
CA PRO A 178 1.28 -20.22 11.20
C PRO A 178 1.06 -19.68 9.79
N LEU A 179 1.11 -18.35 9.57
CA LEU A 179 0.95 -17.76 8.26
C LEU A 179 2.14 -18.06 7.33
N ALA A 180 3.35 -18.12 7.88
CA ALA A 180 4.53 -18.51 7.11
C ALA A 180 4.44 -19.97 6.64
N LEU A 181 3.92 -20.87 7.49
CA LEU A 181 3.69 -22.25 7.11
C LEU A 181 2.60 -22.38 6.04
N HIS A 182 1.50 -21.64 6.18
CA HIS A 182 0.45 -21.58 5.17
C HIS A 182 0.97 -21.04 3.83
N TRP A 183 1.75 -19.95 3.87
CA TRP A 183 2.44 -19.42 2.69
C TRP A 183 3.34 -20.46 2.02
N LEU A 184 4.13 -21.19 2.82
CA LEU A 184 5.05 -22.21 2.31
C LEU A 184 4.30 -23.33 1.59
N PHE A 185 3.26 -23.91 2.21
CA PHE A 185 2.50 -24.99 1.58
C PHE A 185 1.76 -24.51 0.32
N ARG A 186 1.24 -23.29 0.35
CA ARG A 186 0.62 -22.67 -0.82
C ARG A 186 1.61 -22.47 -1.96
N TYR A 187 2.80 -21.98 -1.65
CA TYR A 187 3.88 -21.82 -2.63
C TYR A 187 4.32 -23.15 -3.22
N LEU A 188 4.57 -24.15 -2.39
CA LEU A 188 4.95 -25.49 -2.86
C LEU A 188 3.83 -26.13 -3.69
N HIS A 189 2.58 -25.94 -3.34
CA HIS A 189 1.43 -26.39 -4.12
C HIS A 189 1.39 -25.74 -5.52
N VAL A 190 1.70 -24.45 -5.62
CA VAL A 190 1.80 -23.75 -6.91
C VAL A 190 2.95 -24.33 -7.74
N LEU A 191 4.12 -24.57 -7.13
CA LEU A 191 5.28 -25.16 -7.82
C LEU A 191 5.01 -26.59 -8.31
N GLY A 192 4.40 -27.43 -7.47
CA GLY A 192 3.99 -28.77 -7.84
C GLY A 192 3.01 -28.77 -9.02
N GLY A 193 2.02 -27.85 -8.98
CA GLY A 193 1.11 -27.62 -10.10
C GLY A 193 1.84 -27.19 -11.37
N ALA A 194 2.82 -26.31 -11.26
CA ALA A 194 3.61 -25.89 -12.42
C ALA A 194 4.37 -27.05 -13.07
N VAL A 195 5.03 -27.89 -12.28
CA VAL A 195 5.72 -29.08 -12.79
C VAL A 195 4.74 -30.03 -13.49
N MET A 196 3.58 -30.27 -12.87
CA MET A 196 2.54 -31.13 -13.45
C MET A 196 2.00 -30.56 -14.78
N PHE A 197 1.65 -29.29 -14.83
CA PHE A 197 1.14 -28.65 -16.06
C PHE A 197 2.21 -28.57 -17.16
N GLY A 198 3.46 -28.27 -16.80
CA GLY A 198 4.59 -28.30 -17.74
C GLY A 198 4.82 -29.70 -18.31
N ALA A 199 4.84 -30.74 -17.46
CA ALA A 199 4.99 -32.13 -17.90
C ALA A 199 3.84 -32.57 -18.81
N ALA A 200 2.59 -32.25 -18.45
CA ALA A 200 1.41 -32.55 -19.25
C ALA A 200 1.47 -31.90 -20.64
N PHE A 201 1.80 -30.60 -20.69
CA PHE A 201 1.91 -29.88 -21.95
C PHE A 201 2.93 -30.52 -22.88
N HIS A 202 4.15 -30.75 -22.38
CA HIS A 202 5.22 -31.33 -23.19
C HIS A 202 4.93 -32.79 -23.61
N TYR A 203 4.26 -33.55 -22.74
CA TYR A 203 3.85 -34.91 -23.05
C TYR A 203 2.81 -34.96 -24.17
N PHE A 204 1.79 -34.11 -24.14
CA PHE A 204 0.66 -34.16 -25.08
C PHE A 204 0.91 -33.37 -26.37
N PHE A 205 1.72 -32.31 -26.35
CA PHE A 205 1.81 -31.36 -27.46
C PHE A 205 3.19 -31.13 -28.05
N ALA A 206 4.29 -31.41 -27.33
CA ALA A 206 5.59 -30.93 -27.74
C ALA A 206 6.64 -32.02 -28.00
N VAL A 207 6.45 -33.22 -27.48
CA VAL A 207 7.46 -34.30 -27.53
C VAL A 207 6.88 -35.55 -28.22
N GLU A 208 7.55 -36.01 -29.28
CA GLU A 208 7.16 -37.20 -30.04
C GLU A 208 8.00 -38.42 -29.66
N ASP A 209 9.25 -38.22 -29.21
CA ASP A 209 10.14 -39.30 -28.84
C ASP A 209 9.59 -40.15 -27.67
N THR A 210 9.62 -41.49 -27.85
CA THR A 210 8.96 -42.42 -26.92
C THR A 210 9.64 -42.45 -25.55
N GLU A 211 10.96 -42.34 -25.46
CA GLU A 211 11.65 -42.37 -24.15
C GLU A 211 11.49 -41.05 -23.40
N ASP A 212 11.52 -39.93 -24.11
CA ASP A 212 11.24 -38.61 -23.53
C ASP A 212 9.79 -38.53 -23.02
N ARG A 213 8.83 -39.06 -23.80
CA ARG A 213 7.41 -39.15 -23.35
C ARG A 213 7.25 -40.02 -22.12
N LYS A 214 7.90 -41.17 -22.00
CA LYS A 214 7.87 -41.99 -20.78
C LYS A 214 8.44 -41.27 -19.57
N SER A 215 9.49 -40.46 -19.76
CA SER A 215 10.07 -39.63 -18.70
C SER A 215 9.08 -38.57 -18.24
N LEU A 216 8.44 -37.86 -19.17
CA LEU A 216 7.42 -36.85 -18.86
C LEU A 216 6.18 -37.46 -18.21
N LEU A 217 5.72 -38.65 -18.65
CA LEU A 217 4.58 -39.33 -18.04
C LEU A 217 4.88 -39.72 -16.58
N ARG A 218 6.08 -40.28 -16.31
CA ARG A 218 6.49 -40.58 -14.90
C ARG A 218 6.48 -39.32 -14.04
N LEU A 219 6.96 -38.20 -14.59
CA LEU A 219 6.97 -36.93 -13.87
C LEU A 219 5.56 -36.38 -13.66
N LEU A 220 4.67 -36.56 -14.64
CA LEU A 220 3.25 -36.16 -14.53
C LEU A 220 2.53 -36.97 -13.45
N VAL A 221 2.73 -38.27 -13.40
CA VAL A 221 2.19 -39.14 -12.35
C VAL A 221 2.73 -38.75 -10.97
N ALA A 222 4.07 -38.63 -10.84
CA ALA A 222 4.69 -38.23 -9.58
C ALA A 222 4.28 -36.83 -9.13
N GLY A 223 4.18 -35.87 -10.09
CA GLY A 223 3.71 -34.52 -9.84
C GLY A 223 2.26 -34.48 -9.37
N THR A 224 1.38 -35.30 -9.97
CA THR A 224 -0.04 -35.39 -9.54
C THR A 224 -0.15 -35.96 -8.12
N LEU A 225 0.61 -37.00 -7.77
CA LEU A 225 0.65 -37.54 -6.41
C LEU A 225 1.15 -36.50 -5.40
N LEU A 226 2.27 -35.85 -5.73
CA LEU A 226 2.84 -34.78 -4.88
C LEU A 226 1.84 -33.64 -4.69
N GLN A 227 1.14 -33.25 -5.75
CA GLN A 227 0.14 -32.20 -5.72
C GLN A 227 -1.03 -32.53 -4.78
N MET A 228 -1.47 -33.78 -4.76
CA MET A 228 -2.51 -34.24 -3.81
C MET A 228 -2.02 -34.12 -2.36
N VAL A 229 -0.78 -34.55 -2.07
CA VAL A 229 -0.19 -34.42 -0.72
C VAL A 229 -0.04 -32.96 -0.31
N LEU A 230 0.52 -32.14 -1.19
CA LEU A 230 0.67 -30.69 -0.93
C LEU A 230 -0.69 -29.99 -0.77
N GLY A 231 -1.72 -30.42 -1.48
CA GLY A 231 -3.09 -29.93 -1.33
C GLY A 231 -3.68 -30.25 0.05
N ILE A 232 -3.44 -31.45 0.57
CA ILE A 232 -3.86 -31.84 1.93
C ILE A 232 -3.14 -30.99 2.99
N LEU A 233 -1.82 -30.79 2.83
CA LEU A 233 -1.02 -29.97 3.76
C LEU A 233 -1.48 -28.50 3.71
N LEU A 234 -1.75 -27.98 2.53
CA LEU A 234 -2.29 -26.63 2.35
C LEU A 234 -3.66 -26.48 3.01
N TYR A 235 -4.56 -27.46 2.81
CA TYR A 235 -5.87 -27.48 3.46
C TYR A 235 -5.75 -27.52 4.99
N ALA A 236 -4.86 -28.37 5.51
CA ALA A 236 -4.62 -28.48 6.95
C ALA A 236 -4.04 -27.22 7.58
N SER A 237 -3.32 -26.40 6.78
CA SER A 237 -2.73 -25.14 7.22
C SER A 237 -3.70 -23.94 7.18
N LEU A 238 -4.94 -24.13 6.72
CA LEU A 238 -5.94 -23.04 6.71
C LEU A 238 -6.26 -22.62 8.16
N PRO A 239 -6.20 -21.32 8.48
CA PRO A 239 -6.47 -20.83 9.83
C PRO A 239 -7.90 -21.10 10.29
N ASP A 240 -8.85 -21.01 9.38
CA ASP A 240 -10.27 -21.25 9.63
C ASP A 240 -10.78 -22.47 8.85
N LYS A 241 -11.67 -23.23 9.46
CA LYS A 241 -12.32 -24.36 8.78
C LYS A 241 -13.18 -23.85 7.62
N PRO A 242 -12.96 -24.33 6.39
CA PRO A 242 -13.74 -23.90 5.25
C PRO A 242 -15.20 -24.37 5.35
N GLY A 243 -16.10 -23.61 4.72
CA GLY A 243 -17.52 -23.97 4.64
C GLY A 243 -17.79 -25.13 3.69
N ILE A 244 -19.03 -25.66 3.73
CA ILE A 244 -19.43 -26.82 2.93
C ILE A 244 -19.20 -26.63 1.42
N MET A 245 -19.47 -25.46 0.87
CA MET A 245 -19.30 -25.19 -0.56
C MET A 245 -17.82 -25.24 -0.98
N VAL A 246 -16.92 -24.76 -0.13
CA VAL A 246 -15.47 -24.87 -0.36
C VAL A 246 -15.04 -26.33 -0.36
N ASN A 247 -15.52 -27.10 0.63
CA ASN A 247 -15.20 -28.51 0.74
C ASN A 247 -15.72 -29.31 -0.47
N LEU A 248 -16.92 -29.01 -0.97
CA LEU A 248 -17.47 -29.64 -2.17
C LEU A 248 -16.62 -29.32 -3.42
N ALA A 249 -16.23 -28.07 -3.59
CA ALA A 249 -15.38 -27.66 -4.72
C ALA A 249 -14.01 -28.37 -4.65
N LEU A 250 -13.35 -28.37 -3.48
CA LEU A 250 -12.06 -29.03 -3.31
C LEU A 250 -12.16 -30.56 -3.48
N PHE A 251 -13.23 -31.17 -2.95
CA PHE A 251 -13.48 -32.60 -3.12
C PHE A 251 -13.65 -32.98 -4.59
N ALA A 252 -14.43 -32.20 -5.35
CA ALA A 252 -14.59 -32.43 -6.79
C ALA A 252 -13.24 -32.36 -7.53
N GLY A 253 -12.38 -31.38 -7.17
CA GLY A 253 -11.03 -31.28 -7.74
C GLY A 253 -10.13 -32.48 -7.37
N VAL A 254 -10.16 -32.92 -6.11
CA VAL A 254 -9.38 -34.08 -5.65
C VAL A 254 -9.86 -35.37 -6.31
N ALA A 255 -11.20 -35.58 -6.39
CA ALA A 255 -11.77 -36.73 -7.08
C ALA A 255 -11.42 -36.72 -8.57
N GLY A 256 -11.50 -35.56 -9.22
CA GLY A 256 -11.03 -35.41 -10.60
C GLY A 256 -9.55 -35.73 -10.78
N ALA A 257 -8.69 -35.26 -9.88
CA ALA A 257 -7.26 -35.57 -9.89
C ALA A 257 -6.98 -37.07 -9.69
N ALA A 258 -7.73 -37.74 -8.81
CA ALA A 258 -7.62 -39.18 -8.61
C ALA A 258 -8.05 -39.98 -9.87
N LEU A 259 -9.16 -39.58 -10.52
CA LEU A 259 -9.59 -40.16 -11.80
C LEU A 259 -8.55 -39.92 -12.92
N PHE A 260 -7.99 -38.71 -12.95
CA PHE A 260 -6.93 -38.39 -13.89
C PHE A 260 -5.66 -39.20 -13.63
N LEU A 261 -5.30 -39.42 -12.39
CA LEU A 261 -4.18 -40.28 -12.01
C LEU A 261 -4.41 -41.73 -12.47
N TRP A 262 -5.60 -42.28 -12.25
CA TRP A 262 -5.97 -43.60 -12.76
C TRP A 262 -5.86 -43.67 -14.29
N TYR A 263 -6.32 -42.66 -15.01
CA TYR A 263 -6.15 -42.52 -16.44
C TYR A 263 -4.65 -42.54 -16.85
N LEU A 264 -3.79 -41.82 -16.14
CA LEU A 264 -2.35 -41.80 -16.43
C LEU A 264 -1.69 -43.15 -16.19
N PHE A 265 -2.10 -43.91 -15.18
CA PHE A 265 -1.63 -45.27 -14.96
C PHE A 265 -2.07 -46.21 -16.08
N THR A 266 -3.30 -46.12 -16.57
CA THR A 266 -3.79 -46.89 -17.69
C THR A 266 -2.98 -46.58 -18.96
N LEU A 267 -2.77 -45.29 -19.25
CA LEU A 267 -1.94 -44.83 -20.37
C LEU A 267 -0.50 -45.36 -20.28
N GLY A 268 0.10 -45.40 -19.08
CA GLY A 268 1.44 -45.92 -18.85
C GLY A 268 1.56 -47.43 -19.09
N ASN A 269 0.48 -48.18 -18.83
CA ASN A 269 0.46 -49.63 -18.96
C ASN A 269 0.14 -50.10 -20.39
N THR A 270 -0.80 -49.43 -21.07
CA THR A 270 -1.26 -49.85 -22.41
C THR A 270 -0.52 -49.15 -23.53
N GLY A 271 0.08 -47.98 -23.28
CA GLY A 271 0.65 -47.09 -24.31
C GLY A 271 -0.41 -46.43 -25.22
N GLU A 272 -1.66 -46.81 -25.11
CA GLU A 272 -2.78 -46.25 -25.87
C GLU A 272 -3.43 -45.08 -25.11
N VAL A 273 -3.78 -44.03 -25.82
CA VAL A 273 -4.51 -42.89 -25.26
C VAL A 273 -6.03 -43.24 -25.16
N PRO A 274 -6.53 -43.62 -23.98
CA PRO A 274 -7.93 -44.12 -23.85
C PRO A 274 -8.96 -43.04 -24.09
N LEU A 275 -8.58 -41.77 -23.99
CA LEU A 275 -9.45 -40.62 -24.26
C LEU A 275 -8.87 -39.73 -25.35
N PRO A 276 -9.69 -39.17 -26.25
CA PRO A 276 -9.27 -38.14 -27.19
C PRO A 276 -8.62 -36.95 -26.46
N LEU A 277 -7.59 -36.34 -27.09
CA LEU A 277 -6.81 -35.27 -26.51
C LEU A 277 -7.67 -34.10 -25.96
N HIS A 278 -8.73 -33.71 -26.69
CA HIS A 278 -9.62 -32.64 -26.25
C HIS A 278 -10.38 -32.97 -24.96
N LEU A 279 -10.75 -34.23 -24.72
CA LEU A 279 -11.38 -34.65 -23.47
C LEU A 279 -10.35 -34.71 -22.31
N THR A 280 -9.12 -35.10 -22.60
CA THR A 280 -8.02 -35.07 -21.62
C THR A 280 -7.74 -33.62 -21.15
N VAL A 281 -7.63 -32.68 -22.09
CA VAL A 281 -7.46 -31.26 -21.79
C VAL A 281 -8.67 -30.72 -21.04
N PHE A 282 -9.88 -31.08 -21.45
CA PHE A 282 -11.11 -30.67 -20.75
C PHE A 282 -11.14 -31.18 -19.30
N ALA A 283 -10.77 -32.44 -19.06
CA ALA A 283 -10.70 -33.00 -17.72
C ALA A 283 -9.69 -32.23 -16.82
N MET A 284 -8.49 -31.93 -17.36
CA MET A 284 -7.49 -31.12 -16.66
C MET A 284 -8.02 -29.72 -16.34
N MET A 285 -8.74 -29.08 -17.26
CA MET A 285 -9.36 -27.79 -17.04
C MET A 285 -10.45 -27.83 -15.96
N CYS A 286 -11.27 -28.89 -15.94
CA CYS A 286 -12.28 -29.10 -14.89
C CYS A 286 -11.63 -29.20 -13.49
N ILE A 287 -10.53 -29.94 -13.37
CA ILE A 287 -9.77 -30.05 -12.12
C ILE A 287 -9.26 -28.67 -11.69
N LEU A 288 -8.59 -27.94 -12.60
CA LEU A 288 -8.08 -26.61 -12.33
C LEU A 288 -9.18 -25.63 -11.88
N VAL A 289 -10.27 -25.58 -12.63
CA VAL A 289 -11.41 -24.71 -12.33
C VAL A 289 -12.02 -25.05 -10.96
N SER A 290 -12.17 -26.34 -10.65
CA SER A 290 -12.71 -26.78 -9.35
C SER A 290 -11.82 -26.34 -8.18
N MET A 291 -10.50 -26.47 -8.30
CA MET A 291 -9.54 -26.01 -7.28
C MET A 291 -9.55 -24.50 -7.15
N LEU A 292 -9.62 -23.77 -8.26
CA LEU A 292 -9.69 -22.31 -8.26
C LEU A 292 -11.03 -21.79 -7.70
N LEU A 293 -12.12 -22.51 -7.92
CA LEU A 293 -13.42 -22.20 -7.32
C LEU A 293 -13.34 -22.32 -5.79
N GLY A 294 -12.74 -23.39 -5.28
CA GLY A 294 -12.48 -23.54 -3.85
C GLY A 294 -11.68 -22.36 -3.28
N ARG A 295 -10.59 -21.99 -3.95
CA ARG A 295 -9.79 -20.80 -3.59
C ARG A 295 -10.63 -19.50 -3.62
N GLN A 296 -11.41 -19.28 -4.67
CA GLN A 296 -12.23 -18.08 -4.80
C GLN A 296 -13.28 -17.97 -3.69
N LEU A 297 -13.89 -19.10 -3.31
CA LEU A 297 -14.84 -19.15 -2.21
C LEU A 297 -14.18 -18.85 -0.86
N ILE A 298 -12.95 -19.31 -0.61
CA ILE A 298 -12.16 -18.95 0.58
C ILE A 298 -11.88 -17.45 0.59
N GLN A 299 -11.41 -16.90 -0.51
CA GLN A 299 -11.09 -15.48 -0.66
C GLN A 299 -12.33 -14.60 -0.44
N ASN A 300 -13.45 -14.94 -1.04
CA ASN A 300 -14.70 -14.20 -0.89
C ASN A 300 -15.21 -14.20 0.56
N ARG A 301 -15.01 -15.28 1.29
CA ARG A 301 -15.38 -15.38 2.70
C ARG A 301 -14.68 -14.34 3.57
N THR A 302 -13.44 -13.99 3.24
CA THR A 302 -12.67 -12.95 3.94
C THR A 302 -12.96 -11.55 3.39
N TYR A 303 -12.96 -11.40 2.08
CA TYR A 303 -12.98 -10.07 1.47
C TYR A 303 -14.36 -9.44 1.41
N LEU A 304 -15.43 -10.22 1.19
CA LEU A 304 -16.77 -9.65 1.08
C LEU A 304 -17.27 -9.00 2.38
N PRO A 305 -17.14 -9.65 3.56
CA PRO A 305 -17.51 -9.01 4.82
C PRO A 305 -16.65 -7.77 5.12
N LEU A 306 -15.33 -7.84 4.85
CA LEU A 306 -14.42 -6.73 5.06
C LEU A 306 -14.80 -5.53 4.18
N THR A 307 -15.00 -5.75 2.89
CA THR A 307 -15.39 -4.69 1.95
C THR A 307 -16.77 -4.11 2.28
N ALA A 308 -17.74 -4.95 2.67
CA ALA A 308 -19.07 -4.50 3.10
C ALA A 308 -18.99 -3.61 4.35
N SER A 309 -18.22 -4.02 5.36
CA SER A 309 -18.01 -3.23 6.58
C SER A 309 -17.34 -1.88 6.29
N LEU A 310 -16.34 -1.87 5.42
CA LEU A 310 -15.66 -0.64 5.01
C LEU A 310 -16.58 0.29 4.20
N GLN A 311 -17.37 -0.28 3.29
CA GLN A 311 -18.36 0.49 2.52
C GLN A 311 -19.44 1.10 3.43
N GLU A 312 -19.90 0.35 4.44
CA GLU A 312 -20.88 0.86 5.40
C GLU A 312 -20.31 2.02 6.22
N LYS A 313 -19.07 1.89 6.73
CA LYS A 313 -18.38 2.98 7.43
C LYS A 313 -18.19 4.21 6.54
N THR A 314 -17.79 3.99 5.29
CA THR A 314 -17.62 5.09 4.32
C THR A 314 -18.94 5.76 4.00
N ARG A 315 -20.03 4.98 3.79
CA ARG A 315 -21.37 5.54 3.57
C ARG A 315 -21.89 6.30 4.79
N ALA A 316 -21.65 5.80 5.99
CA ALA A 316 -22.02 6.50 7.22
C ALA A 316 -21.29 7.84 7.32
N HIS A 317 -19.98 7.84 7.13
CA HIS A 317 -19.17 9.06 7.10
C HIS A 317 -19.58 10.02 5.98
N SER A 318 -19.83 9.49 4.78
CA SER A 318 -20.29 10.26 3.62
C SER A 318 -21.68 10.89 3.84
N ARG A 319 -22.59 10.19 4.54
CA ARG A 319 -23.89 10.76 4.92
C ARG A 319 -23.74 11.87 5.96
N GLU A 320 -22.91 11.65 6.97
CA GLU A 320 -22.64 12.64 8.02
C GLU A 320 -22.00 13.90 7.41
N THR A 321 -20.97 13.75 6.59
CA THR A 321 -20.31 14.87 5.92
C THR A 321 -21.18 15.49 4.83
N GLY A 322 -21.99 14.70 4.13
CA GLY A 322 -22.93 15.20 3.12
C GLY A 322 -24.09 15.98 3.71
N ALA A 323 -24.66 15.50 4.81
CA ALA A 323 -25.69 16.25 5.55
C ALA A 323 -25.15 17.58 6.06
N PHE A 324 -23.93 17.57 6.60
CA PHE A 324 -23.26 18.78 7.06
C PHE A 324 -22.93 19.73 5.89
N ALA A 325 -22.43 19.22 4.76
CA ALA A 325 -22.17 20.04 3.58
C ALA A 325 -23.47 20.63 3.01
N GLN A 326 -24.56 19.88 3.01
CA GLN A 326 -25.88 20.35 2.58
C GLN A 326 -26.41 21.46 3.51
N GLU A 327 -26.35 21.24 4.81
CA GLU A 327 -26.74 22.24 5.80
C GLU A 327 -25.88 23.51 5.70
N SER A 328 -24.56 23.33 5.51
CA SER A 328 -23.65 24.45 5.29
C SER A 328 -23.94 25.18 3.99
N LEU A 329 -24.26 24.44 2.91
CA LEU A 329 -24.63 25.01 1.62
C LEU A 329 -25.96 25.74 1.70
N GLU A 330 -26.95 25.21 2.39
CA GLU A 330 -28.25 25.87 2.62
C GLU A 330 -28.08 27.13 3.47
N ARG A 331 -27.30 27.06 4.54
CA ARG A 331 -26.89 28.23 5.32
C ARG A 331 -26.17 29.27 4.48
N TYR A 332 -25.27 28.83 3.59
CA TYR A 332 -24.55 29.69 2.67
C TYR A 332 -25.47 30.29 1.62
N GLN A 333 -26.35 29.52 1.01
CA GLN A 333 -27.32 29.98 0.01
C GLN A 333 -28.37 30.93 0.61
N THR A 334 -28.82 30.65 1.82
CA THR A 334 -29.75 31.53 2.55
C THR A 334 -29.08 32.86 2.94
N LYS A 335 -27.75 32.85 3.09
CA LYS A 335 -26.94 34.01 3.48
C LYS A 335 -26.18 34.66 2.32
N LEU A 336 -26.31 34.16 1.09
CA LEU A 336 -25.68 34.76 -0.10
C LEU A 336 -26.13 36.21 -0.38
N ASN A 337 -27.27 36.62 0.18
CA ASN A 337 -27.73 38.02 0.21
C ASN A 337 -27.25 38.78 1.45
N VAL A 338 -26.57 38.13 2.38
CA VAL A 338 -25.94 38.79 3.53
C VAL A 338 -24.48 39.03 3.12
N VAL A 339 -24.23 40.23 2.70
CA VAL A 339 -22.87 40.75 2.51
C VAL A 339 -22.10 40.43 3.79
N TYR A 340 -20.83 40.06 3.69
CA TYR A 340 -19.91 39.89 4.83
C TYR A 340 -19.67 41.25 5.54
N ASP A 341 -20.71 41.83 6.10
CA ASP A 341 -20.70 43.23 6.59
C ASP A 341 -20.28 43.35 8.05
N ASN A 342 -20.26 42.24 8.79
CA ASN A 342 -19.86 42.29 10.19
C ASN A 342 -19.04 41.02 10.58
N GLY A 343 -18.27 41.16 11.66
CA GLY A 343 -17.39 40.11 12.14
C GLY A 343 -18.12 38.83 12.55
N ALA A 344 -19.34 38.91 13.03
CA ALA A 344 -20.16 37.76 13.45
C ALA A 344 -20.52 36.86 12.26
N THR A 345 -20.90 37.45 11.12
CA THR A 345 -21.24 36.69 9.92
C THR A 345 -20.00 36.11 9.24
N ILE A 346 -18.86 36.80 9.27
CA ILE A 346 -17.56 36.28 8.82
C ILE A 346 -17.17 35.06 9.68
N TYR A 347 -17.27 35.19 11.01
CA TYR A 347 -16.95 34.10 11.93
C TYR A 347 -17.85 32.88 11.69
N ALA A 348 -19.15 33.07 11.66
CA ALA A 348 -20.11 31.98 11.49
C ALA A 348 -19.93 31.22 10.17
N ASN A 349 -19.54 31.92 9.11
CA ASN A 349 -19.42 31.33 7.76
C ASN A 349 -18.02 30.76 7.45
N SER A 350 -16.97 31.26 8.12
CA SER A 350 -15.60 30.93 7.76
C SER A 350 -14.77 30.31 8.88
N CYS A 351 -15.18 30.49 10.15
CA CYS A 351 -14.36 30.11 11.31
C CYS A 351 -15.03 29.05 12.19
N ALA A 352 -16.36 29.15 12.39
CA ALA A 352 -17.11 28.29 13.30
C ALA A 352 -17.07 26.81 12.93
N PHE A 353 -16.87 26.49 11.67
CA PHE A 353 -16.70 25.12 11.17
C PHE A 353 -15.56 24.36 11.87
N CYS A 354 -14.47 25.07 12.12
CA CYS A 354 -13.30 24.53 12.80
C CYS A 354 -13.27 24.93 14.29
N HIS A 355 -13.49 26.23 14.59
CA HIS A 355 -13.34 26.76 15.93
C HIS A 355 -14.58 26.61 16.83
N GLY A 356 -15.72 26.13 16.30
CA GLY A 356 -16.98 26.01 17.01
C GLY A 356 -17.77 27.34 17.09
N GLU A 357 -19.07 27.26 17.30
CA GLU A 357 -19.94 28.46 17.46
C GLU A 357 -19.59 29.28 18.71
N LEU A 358 -19.09 28.58 19.75
CA LEU A 358 -18.64 29.17 20.99
C LEU A 358 -17.15 29.53 20.99
N ALA A 359 -16.47 29.37 19.87
CA ALA A 359 -15.04 29.58 19.73
C ALA A 359 -14.17 28.71 20.67
N ASP A 360 -14.68 27.56 21.09
CA ASP A 360 -14.09 26.64 22.05
C ASP A 360 -13.12 25.63 21.41
N GLY A 361 -12.94 25.69 20.09
CA GLY A 361 -12.10 24.75 19.33
C GLY A 361 -12.79 23.41 19.05
N ALA A 362 -14.10 23.29 19.31
CA ALA A 362 -14.89 22.07 19.15
C ALA A 362 -15.82 22.10 17.94
N GLY A 363 -15.43 22.78 16.87
CA GLY A 363 -16.19 22.79 15.62
C GLY A 363 -16.35 21.40 15.00
N PRO A 364 -17.34 21.21 14.12
CA PRO A 364 -17.62 19.91 13.50
C PRO A 364 -16.39 19.23 12.87
N GLU A 365 -15.49 20.00 12.29
CA GLU A 365 -14.28 19.48 11.65
C GLU A 365 -13.10 19.28 12.62
N ALA A 366 -13.12 19.88 13.81
CA ALA A 366 -12.03 19.81 14.77
C ALA A 366 -11.62 18.37 15.15
N LYS A 367 -12.59 17.44 15.18
CA LYS A 367 -12.36 16.03 15.48
C LYS A 367 -11.54 15.28 14.40
N ASN A 368 -11.55 15.80 13.18
CA ASN A 368 -10.89 15.20 12.03
C ASN A 368 -9.51 15.83 11.77
N MET A 369 -9.14 16.86 12.54
CA MET A 369 -7.87 17.56 12.38
C MET A 369 -6.77 16.93 13.21
N GLU A 370 -5.60 16.76 12.61
CA GLU A 370 -4.39 16.30 13.31
C GLU A 370 -3.96 17.30 14.40
N VAL A 371 -4.03 18.58 14.06
CA VAL A 371 -3.83 19.69 15.00
C VAL A 371 -5.19 20.33 15.26
N ARG A 372 -5.69 20.18 16.48
CA ARG A 372 -7.00 20.74 16.86
C ARG A 372 -6.99 22.27 16.83
N PRO A 373 -8.10 22.89 16.38
CA PRO A 373 -8.24 24.33 16.45
C PRO A 373 -8.11 24.85 17.88
N GLU A 374 -7.49 26.01 18.00
CA GLU A 374 -7.33 26.68 19.29
C GLU A 374 -8.69 27.08 19.91
N ASN A 375 -8.82 26.93 21.22
CA ASN A 375 -9.93 27.50 22.00
C ASN A 375 -9.75 29.03 22.12
N LEU A 376 -10.38 29.78 21.21
CA LEU A 376 -10.24 31.23 21.15
C LEU A 376 -10.84 31.95 22.37
N ALA A 377 -11.76 31.30 23.10
CA ALA A 377 -12.30 31.83 24.33
C ALA A 377 -11.30 31.80 25.50
N ALA A 378 -10.32 30.91 25.46
CA ALA A 378 -9.30 30.74 26.49
C ALA A 378 -7.99 31.49 26.20
N VAL A 379 -7.74 31.84 24.92
CA VAL A 379 -6.50 32.48 24.46
C VAL A 379 -6.58 34.00 24.58
N ARG A 380 -5.45 34.63 24.81
CA ARG A 380 -5.26 36.08 24.75
C ARG A 380 -4.08 36.41 23.85
N THR A 381 -4.33 37.34 22.93
CA THR A 381 -3.30 37.71 21.92
C THR A 381 -3.24 39.23 21.72
N THR A 382 -2.36 39.70 20.86
CA THR A 382 -2.26 41.09 20.43
C THR A 382 -3.00 41.29 19.09
N ALA A 383 -3.47 42.48 18.81
CA ALA A 383 -4.13 42.82 17.55
C ALA A 383 -3.23 42.57 16.33
N PRO A 384 -1.96 43.01 16.29
CA PRO A 384 -1.08 42.72 15.15
C PRO A 384 -0.82 41.23 14.91
N TYR A 385 -0.72 40.41 15.97
CA TYR A 385 -0.54 38.96 15.83
C TYR A 385 -1.80 38.29 15.32
N LEU A 386 -2.99 38.68 15.83
CA LEU A 386 -4.27 38.20 15.31
C LEU A 386 -4.42 38.52 13.82
N HIS A 387 -4.17 39.78 13.43
CA HIS A 387 -4.23 40.19 12.03
C HIS A 387 -3.29 39.37 11.14
N LYS A 388 -2.08 39.09 11.60
CA LYS A 388 -1.14 38.26 10.86
C LYS A 388 -1.67 36.83 10.67
N ILE A 389 -2.20 36.20 11.73
CA ILE A 389 -2.80 34.86 11.63
C ILE A 389 -3.98 34.85 10.66
N LEU A 390 -4.83 35.86 10.72
CA LEU A 390 -5.97 35.98 9.80
C LEU A 390 -5.54 36.20 8.36
N THR A 391 -4.48 36.99 8.14
CA THR A 391 -3.97 37.30 6.79
C THR A 391 -3.21 36.12 6.18
N ASP A 392 -2.31 35.49 6.94
CA ASP A 392 -1.34 34.54 6.43
C ASP A 392 -1.74 33.07 6.70
N GLY A 393 -2.73 32.85 7.59
CA GLY A 393 -3.03 31.54 8.13
C GLY A 393 -1.96 31.06 9.10
N VAL A 394 -1.99 29.76 9.45
CA VAL A 394 -1.00 29.13 10.31
C VAL A 394 -0.26 28.07 9.50
N PRO A 395 0.98 28.33 9.07
CA PRO A 395 1.73 27.40 8.25
C PRO A 395 1.86 26.01 8.90
N GLY A 396 1.59 24.95 8.11
CA GLY A 396 1.64 23.57 8.57
C GLY A 396 0.42 23.09 9.35
N SER A 397 -0.58 23.94 9.54
CA SER A 397 -1.90 23.59 10.11
C SER A 397 -3.00 23.69 9.06
N ALA A 398 -4.22 23.28 9.45
CA ALA A 398 -5.42 23.44 8.61
C ALA A 398 -5.99 24.86 8.64
N MET A 399 -5.43 25.80 9.42
CA MET A 399 -5.89 27.19 9.46
C MET A 399 -5.51 27.93 8.17
N PRO A 400 -6.49 28.25 7.30
CA PRO A 400 -6.22 28.89 6.02
C PRO A 400 -5.92 30.39 6.18
N TYR A 401 -5.40 30.99 5.11
CA TYR A 401 -5.26 32.43 5.01
C TYR A 401 -6.58 33.09 4.60
N PHE A 402 -6.83 34.31 5.11
CA PHE A 402 -8.01 35.13 4.79
C PHE A 402 -7.61 36.46 4.13
N SER A 403 -6.46 36.52 3.48
CA SER A 403 -5.98 37.72 2.78
C SER A 403 -6.86 38.17 1.62
N PHE A 404 -7.84 37.34 1.20
CA PHE A 404 -8.87 37.70 0.24
C PHE A 404 -9.96 38.62 0.83
N LEU A 405 -10.08 38.70 2.17
CA LEU A 405 -10.92 39.70 2.83
C LEU A 405 -10.18 41.04 2.89
N ASP A 406 -10.91 42.12 2.60
CA ASP A 406 -10.35 43.44 2.78
C ASP A 406 -10.07 43.76 4.26
N ARG A 407 -9.26 44.77 4.52
CA ARG A 407 -8.81 45.12 5.88
C ARG A 407 -9.99 45.44 6.80
N ASN A 408 -11.02 46.13 6.32
CA ASN A 408 -12.16 46.49 7.13
C ASN A 408 -12.92 45.25 7.63
N LYS A 409 -13.00 44.20 6.81
CA LYS A 409 -13.61 42.91 7.18
C LYS A 409 -12.76 42.15 8.18
N LEU A 410 -11.45 42.15 8.02
CA LEU A 410 -10.54 41.57 9.01
C LEU A 410 -10.60 42.31 10.34
N ASP A 411 -10.67 43.65 10.31
CA ASP A 411 -10.85 44.49 11.52
C ASP A 411 -12.21 44.18 12.20
N ALA A 412 -13.30 44.09 11.44
CA ALA A 412 -14.61 43.73 11.96
C ALA A 412 -14.64 42.32 12.58
N LEU A 413 -13.95 41.36 11.98
CA LEU A 413 -13.78 40.02 12.54
C LEU A 413 -12.99 40.04 13.86
N ALA A 414 -11.86 40.76 13.88
CA ALA A 414 -11.03 40.90 15.07
C ALA A 414 -11.81 41.61 16.22
N GLU A 415 -12.60 42.62 15.89
CA GLU A 415 -13.47 43.33 16.83
C GLU A 415 -14.56 42.42 17.40
N TYR A 416 -15.22 41.61 16.54
CA TYR A 416 -16.20 40.62 16.96
C TYR A 416 -15.58 39.57 17.90
N LEU A 417 -14.43 39.01 17.56
CA LEU A 417 -13.71 38.03 18.39
C LEU A 417 -13.33 38.64 19.74
N ASN A 418 -12.92 39.91 19.76
CA ASN A 418 -12.60 40.58 20.99
C ASN A 418 -13.85 40.91 21.83
N ALA A 419 -14.92 41.39 21.22
CA ALA A 419 -16.15 41.71 21.93
C ALA A 419 -16.82 40.48 22.56
N THR A 420 -16.76 39.35 21.86
CA THR A 420 -17.46 38.12 22.25
C THR A 420 -16.60 37.22 23.16
N HIS A 421 -15.30 37.12 22.88
CA HIS A 421 -14.41 36.18 23.54
C HIS A 421 -13.22 36.83 24.24
N HIS A 422 -13.14 38.16 24.26
CA HIS A 422 -12.07 38.93 24.89
C HIS A 422 -10.65 38.52 24.41
N LEU A 423 -10.55 38.17 23.13
CA LEU A 423 -9.34 37.64 22.55
C LEU A 423 -8.14 38.62 22.58
N LEU A 424 -8.43 39.93 22.45
CA LEU A 424 -7.43 40.98 22.53
C LEU A 424 -7.32 41.47 23.99
N GLY A 425 -6.28 41.03 24.68
CA GLY A 425 -6.06 41.41 26.08
C GLY A 425 -4.61 41.60 26.45
N LYS A 426 -3.71 41.32 25.51
CA LYS A 426 -2.27 41.55 25.69
C LYS A 426 -1.83 42.85 25.06
N GLN A 427 -1.01 43.62 25.78
CA GLN A 427 -0.26 44.72 25.19
C GLN A 427 0.83 44.14 24.25
N GLU A 428 1.10 44.84 23.17
CA GLU A 428 2.25 44.46 22.31
C GLU A 428 3.52 44.47 23.14
N PRO A 429 4.32 43.39 23.05
CA PRO A 429 5.59 43.34 23.73
C PRO A 429 6.53 44.45 23.19
N VAL A 430 7.00 45.29 24.08
CA VAL A 430 7.95 46.35 23.72
C VAL A 430 9.35 45.76 23.75
N PRO A 431 10.13 45.87 22.66
CA PRO A 431 11.50 45.38 22.66
C PRO A 431 12.34 46.08 23.76
N VAL A 432 12.96 45.30 24.61
CA VAL A 432 13.89 45.79 25.63
C VAL A 432 15.32 45.54 25.16
N ALA A 433 16.25 46.40 25.61
CA ALA A 433 17.65 46.19 25.33
C ALA A 433 18.14 44.90 26.03
N VAL A 434 18.71 43.97 25.27
CA VAL A 434 19.19 42.69 25.79
C VAL A 434 20.56 42.91 26.47
N SER A 435 20.65 42.65 27.76
CA SER A 435 21.89 42.76 28.51
C SER A 435 22.88 41.65 28.12
N ALA A 436 24.18 41.84 28.40
CA ALA A 436 25.18 40.82 28.13
C ALA A 436 24.95 39.51 28.94
N PRO A 437 24.50 39.53 30.20
CA PRO A 437 24.06 38.32 30.90
C PRO A 437 22.88 37.63 30.24
N ASP A 438 21.82 38.35 29.86
CA ASP A 438 20.64 37.80 29.22
C ASP A 438 20.95 37.17 27.87
N ARG A 439 21.85 37.81 27.08
CA ARG A 439 22.29 37.26 25.79
C ARG A 439 23.07 35.96 25.95
N ARG A 440 23.90 35.83 27.00
CA ARG A 440 24.60 34.58 27.31
C ARG A 440 23.62 33.49 27.72
N GLN A 441 22.67 33.83 28.61
CA GLN A 441 21.63 32.90 29.03
C GLN A 441 20.73 32.47 27.85
N ALA A 442 20.35 33.40 26.99
CA ALA A 442 19.58 33.09 25.77
C ALA A 442 20.33 32.12 24.83
N GLY A 443 21.66 32.31 24.71
CA GLY A 443 22.49 31.37 23.92
C GLY A 443 22.52 29.96 24.52
N GLN A 444 22.60 29.85 25.84
CA GLN A 444 22.56 28.57 26.55
C GLN A 444 21.18 27.90 26.39
N GLU A 445 20.12 28.68 26.59
CA GLU A 445 18.73 28.20 26.44
C GLU A 445 18.46 27.74 25.02
N TYR A 446 18.89 28.50 24.01
CA TYR A 446 18.74 28.09 22.61
C TYR A 446 19.43 26.74 22.35
N ALA A 447 20.65 26.58 22.84
CA ALA A 447 21.43 25.35 22.66
C ALA A 447 20.77 24.13 23.34
N GLN A 448 20.17 24.33 24.52
CA GLN A 448 19.58 23.24 25.32
C GLN A 448 18.15 22.91 24.91
N SER A 449 17.31 23.92 24.73
CA SER A 449 15.86 23.75 24.60
C SER A 449 15.35 23.92 23.18
N CYS A 450 16.02 24.71 22.33
CA CYS A 450 15.53 25.01 20.97
C CYS A 450 16.21 24.14 19.89
N THR A 451 17.53 23.92 20.05
CA THR A 451 18.32 23.17 19.06
C THR A 451 17.82 21.75 18.77
N PRO A 452 17.31 20.96 19.74
CA PRO A 452 16.83 19.61 19.47
C PRO A 452 15.77 19.54 18.36
N CYS A 453 14.93 20.58 18.28
CA CYS A 453 13.89 20.67 17.24
C CYS A 453 14.30 21.58 16.08
N HIS A 454 14.80 22.78 16.39
CA HIS A 454 15.06 23.83 15.41
C HIS A 454 16.45 23.76 14.75
N GLY A 455 17.34 22.93 15.27
CA GLY A 455 18.73 22.85 14.77
C GLY A 455 19.58 24.06 15.16
N MET A 456 20.89 23.90 15.13
CA MET A 456 21.84 25.02 15.37
C MET A 456 21.78 26.07 14.26
N ASP A 457 21.45 25.67 13.05
CA ASP A 457 21.32 26.56 11.89
C ASP A 457 19.91 27.18 11.73
N GLY A 458 18.94 26.71 12.52
CA GLY A 458 17.56 27.17 12.49
C GLY A 458 16.70 26.57 11.37
N LYS A 459 17.16 25.50 10.70
CA LYS A 459 16.45 24.87 9.58
C LYS A 459 15.60 23.66 9.97
N GLY A 460 15.58 23.35 11.26
CA GLY A 460 14.98 22.13 11.78
C GLY A 460 15.92 20.93 11.74
N THR A 461 15.76 20.00 12.67
CA THR A 461 16.50 18.74 12.72
C THR A 461 15.82 17.68 11.87
N GLU A 462 16.53 16.61 11.55
CA GLU A 462 15.96 15.48 10.80
C GLU A 462 14.79 14.83 11.54
N GLN A 463 14.90 14.70 12.87
CA GLN A 463 13.82 14.19 13.73
C GLN A 463 12.58 15.10 13.75
N ALA A 464 12.78 16.41 13.63
CA ALA A 464 11.71 17.39 13.67
C ALA A 464 10.95 17.54 12.33
N ARG A 465 11.42 16.92 11.26
CA ARG A 465 10.71 16.88 9.96
C ARG A 465 9.41 16.06 10.00
N ASP A 466 9.35 15.10 10.91
CA ASP A 466 8.19 14.23 11.06
C ASP A 466 7.10 14.83 11.97
N TYR A 467 7.38 15.98 12.60
CA TYR A 467 6.37 16.69 13.41
C TYR A 467 5.26 17.27 12.54
N ARG A 468 4.07 17.34 13.10
CA ARG A 468 2.90 17.93 12.46
C ARG A 468 2.33 19.03 13.36
N PRO A 469 2.35 20.28 12.93
CA PRO A 469 3.05 20.83 11.74
C PRO A 469 4.59 20.67 11.85
N PRO A 470 5.30 20.67 10.71
CA PRO A 470 6.76 20.57 10.73
C PRO A 470 7.38 21.83 11.38
N VAL A 471 8.55 21.65 11.99
CA VAL A 471 9.29 22.76 12.58
C VAL A 471 9.69 23.77 11.49
N PRO A 472 9.39 25.07 11.68
CA PRO A 472 9.67 26.08 10.66
C PRO A 472 11.17 26.32 10.46
N ASP A 473 11.55 26.58 9.20
CA ASP A 473 12.88 27.05 8.84
C ASP A 473 12.96 28.55 9.14
N PHE A 474 13.78 28.92 10.12
CA PHE A 474 13.96 30.32 10.52
C PHE A 474 14.62 31.21 9.45
N THR A 475 15.30 30.61 8.46
CA THR A 475 15.97 31.39 7.40
C THR A 475 14.98 32.00 6.42
N VAL A 476 13.74 31.48 6.36
CA VAL A 476 12.67 31.92 5.45
C VAL A 476 11.40 32.40 6.18
N TYR A 477 11.42 32.41 7.51
CA TYR A 477 10.24 32.69 8.32
C TYR A 477 9.91 34.18 8.38
N SER A 478 8.62 34.56 8.30
CA SER A 478 8.16 35.93 8.05
C SER A 478 7.62 36.69 9.27
N LEU A 479 7.79 36.18 10.51
CA LEU A 479 7.35 36.88 11.71
C LEU A 479 8.19 38.14 11.97
N THR A 480 7.52 39.16 12.58
CA THR A 480 8.21 40.32 13.16
C THR A 480 8.88 39.94 14.49
N PRO A 481 9.87 40.72 14.99
CA PRO A 481 10.49 40.45 16.28
C PRO A 481 9.47 40.36 17.44
N ARG A 482 8.45 41.22 17.44
CA ARG A 482 7.39 41.24 18.46
C ARG A 482 6.54 39.97 18.41
N GLN A 483 6.16 39.53 17.21
CA GLN A 483 5.41 38.28 17.01
C GLN A 483 6.23 37.06 17.42
N MET A 484 7.53 37.05 17.11
CA MET A 484 8.43 35.99 17.53
C MET A 484 8.57 35.93 19.06
N PHE A 485 8.63 37.08 19.72
CA PHE A 485 8.63 37.14 21.19
C PHE A 485 7.35 36.55 21.78
N GLU A 486 6.20 36.77 21.18
CA GLU A 486 4.93 36.18 21.60
C GLU A 486 4.94 34.66 21.44
N VAL A 487 5.42 34.15 20.29
CA VAL A 487 5.57 32.71 20.04
C VAL A 487 6.49 32.07 21.08
N ILE A 488 7.64 32.66 21.34
CA ILE A 488 8.56 32.15 22.36
C ILE A 488 7.91 32.19 23.75
N SER A 489 7.22 33.27 24.07
CA SER A 489 6.63 33.45 25.40
C SER A 489 5.45 32.53 25.67
N ASN A 490 4.62 32.28 24.68
CA ASN A 490 3.36 31.53 24.86
C ASN A 490 3.43 30.09 24.34
N GLY A 491 4.50 29.72 23.62
CA GLY A 491 4.55 28.51 22.81
C GLY A 491 3.74 28.69 21.53
N TYR A 492 3.62 27.61 20.77
CA TYR A 492 2.80 27.58 19.57
C TYR A 492 1.71 26.53 19.75
N HIS A 493 0.49 26.99 20.00
CA HIS A 493 -0.61 26.13 20.38
C HIS A 493 -0.91 25.06 19.31
N GLY A 494 -1.28 23.87 19.76
CA GLY A 494 -1.51 22.73 18.88
C GLY A 494 -0.24 22.07 18.35
N THR A 495 0.94 22.51 18.79
CA THR A 495 2.23 21.95 18.38
C THR A 495 3.06 21.48 19.60
N LEU A 496 4.21 20.88 19.34
CA LEU A 496 5.18 20.50 20.38
C LEU A 496 6.04 21.68 20.87
N MET A 497 5.84 22.90 20.36
CA MET A 497 6.57 24.09 20.80
C MET A 497 6.04 24.58 22.17
N PRO A 498 6.79 24.40 23.27
CA PRO A 498 6.33 24.78 24.59
C PRO A 498 6.42 26.28 24.82
N SER A 499 5.74 26.76 25.87
CA SER A 499 5.86 28.14 26.37
C SER A 499 7.18 28.31 27.13
N PHE A 500 7.89 29.38 26.84
CA PHE A 500 9.06 29.87 27.59
C PHE A 500 8.74 31.13 28.37
N GLY A 501 7.49 31.35 28.70
CA GLY A 501 7.02 32.53 29.45
C GLY A 501 7.60 32.65 30.89
N ASN A 502 8.16 31.56 31.42
CA ASN A 502 8.87 31.52 32.70
C ASN A 502 10.28 32.13 32.66
N LEU A 503 10.86 32.31 31.46
CA LEU A 503 12.17 32.96 31.32
C LEU A 503 12.05 34.48 31.51
N PRO A 504 13.10 35.12 32.03
CA PRO A 504 13.17 36.58 32.11
C PRO A 504 12.94 37.24 30.74
N GLU A 505 12.31 38.39 30.74
CA GLU A 505 11.95 39.10 29.51
C GLU A 505 13.16 39.39 28.62
N GLY A 506 14.28 39.84 29.22
CA GLY A 506 15.54 40.10 28.51
C GLY A 506 16.10 38.85 27.85
N VAL A 507 15.96 37.66 28.46
CA VAL A 507 16.38 36.37 27.89
C VAL A 507 15.50 36.00 26.70
N ARG A 508 14.21 36.17 26.79
CA ARG A 508 13.27 35.92 25.67
C ARG A 508 13.57 36.83 24.48
N TRP A 509 13.84 38.12 24.72
CA TRP A 509 14.29 39.01 23.65
C TRP A 509 15.66 38.60 23.10
N GLY A 510 16.54 38.09 23.91
CA GLY A 510 17.80 37.50 23.45
C GLY A 510 17.62 36.28 22.54
N LEU A 511 16.62 35.44 22.83
CA LEU A 511 16.23 34.34 21.92
C LEU A 511 15.67 34.85 20.58
N VAL A 512 14.88 35.93 20.59
CA VAL A 512 14.44 36.62 19.36
C VAL A 512 15.65 37.08 18.54
N GLU A 513 16.64 37.74 19.15
CA GLU A 513 17.87 38.14 18.44
C GLU A 513 18.58 36.97 17.79
N ILE A 514 18.67 35.82 18.47
CA ILE A 514 19.29 34.60 17.92
C ILE A 514 18.54 34.09 16.69
N VAL A 515 17.21 34.00 16.76
CA VAL A 515 16.37 33.52 15.63
C VAL A 515 16.51 34.45 14.42
N PHE A 516 16.51 35.78 14.64
CA PHE A 516 16.65 36.75 13.57
C PHE A 516 18.03 36.77 12.94
N ALA A 517 19.10 36.56 13.76
CA ALA A 517 20.45 36.40 13.24
C ALA A 517 20.59 35.21 12.27
N LYS A 518 19.83 34.13 12.47
CA LYS A 518 19.79 32.98 11.56
C LYS A 518 19.09 33.32 10.24
N ARG A 519 18.01 34.09 10.28
CA ARG A 519 17.32 34.60 9.10
C ARG A 519 18.23 35.45 8.21
N ASP A 520 18.98 36.35 8.82
CA ASP A 520 19.86 37.27 8.11
C ASP A 520 21.08 36.57 7.48
N GLN A 521 21.47 35.41 8.02
CA GLN A 521 22.49 34.54 7.42
C GLN A 521 21.98 33.75 6.21
N GLY A 522 20.70 33.38 6.18
CA GLY A 522 20.06 32.69 5.04
C GLY A 522 19.85 33.56 3.82
N GLY A 523 19.61 34.88 3.99
CA GLY A 523 19.38 35.84 2.90
C GLY A 523 20.62 36.30 2.15
N LYS A 524 21.82 35.84 2.54
CA LYS A 524 23.11 36.21 1.91
C LYS A 524 23.68 35.13 0.99
N ARG A 525 22.87 34.15 0.56
CA ARG A 525 23.31 33.14 -0.43
C ARG A 525 22.56 33.29 -1.73
#